data_5e8ae347ca1e8f7acc39a43ccc15334d
#
_entry.id   5e8ae347ca1e8f7acc39a43ccc15334d
#
_cell.length_a   1.000
_cell.length_b   1.000
_cell.length_c   1.000
_cell.angle_alpha   90.00
_cell.angle_beta   90.00
_cell.angle_gamma   90.00
#
_symmetry.space_group_name_H-M   'P 1'
#
loop_
_entity.id
_entity.type
_entity.pdbx_description
1 polymer ?
#
loop_
_entity_poly.entity_id
_entity_poly.type
_entity_poly.pdbx_seq_one_letter_code
_entity_poly.pdbx_strand_id
1 'polypeptide(L)'
;MTLQEIMKTNVGPERLERSLPQGAEVHRLRLEDVDEDTTYEIVNDQGEKVGELAGSRLAFLIRRAAELDLNELLNAIEDGIVVLDRSGRICYENESYSRIIGVPMRKTIGRDMHVIEPDALLLRVLETGTPAARKRHRIKSVGKYVSMRMFPIWRDGAVAGAYSVFRDVTELNRLGREVERVTQVAEELTSQLDVEFSRFQMIGQDPQFRNLLSRAVTAARTDATVLIRGENGVGKEGFAKLIHQASPRRNRPFITVNCSAIPESLIESELFGYEEGSFTGAKKGGKLGKFELAQGGTLFLDEVGDMPLLMQSKLLRVLQEGEIEKIGREENVAVDVRIVAATNQPLEELVEQRRFRADLYYRLNVVPLSIPPLRERQGDILPLAYHFLDRYNEKYQKSAALSRGAAQALLSYDWPGNVRQLQNCIESAVILCGQEEIDSTMLSLGPARAGCEPPTAGQRNYGTLREETARFERQVLRAVLEQCGGSREEAAKHLGISQRTFYRKWEGD
;
A
#
# COMPACT_ATOMS: atom_id res chain seq x y z
N MET A 1 31.06 -22.85 -39.47
CA MET A 1 31.64 -23.08 -40.79
C MET A 1 33.13 -23.29 -40.61
N THR A 2 33.66 -24.42 -41.05
CA THR A 2 35.06 -24.76 -40.93
C THR A 2 35.81 -24.46 -42.23
N LEU A 3 37.12 -24.27 -42.17
CA LEU A 3 37.95 -24.07 -43.36
C LEU A 3 37.85 -25.23 -44.34
N GLN A 4 37.55 -26.43 -43.88
CA GLN A 4 37.30 -27.64 -44.70
C GLN A 4 36.09 -27.49 -45.66
N GLU A 5 35.03 -26.83 -45.21
CA GLU A 5 33.82 -26.59 -46.01
C GLU A 5 34.06 -25.57 -47.13
N ILE A 6 35.03 -24.68 -46.91
CA ILE A 6 35.41 -23.58 -47.84
C ILE A 6 36.38 -24.05 -48.92
N MET A 7 37.25 -25.00 -48.60
CA MET A 7 38.26 -25.50 -49.52
C MET A 7 37.72 -26.17 -50.80
N LYS A 8 36.48 -26.56 -50.81
CA LYS A 8 35.85 -27.18 -52.02
C LYS A 8 35.71 -26.21 -53.19
N THR A 9 36.10 -24.95 -53.09
CA THR A 9 35.69 -23.90 -54.08
C THR A 9 36.81 -23.03 -54.63
N ASN A 10 38.14 -23.21 -54.35
CA ASN A 10 39.16 -22.44 -55.08
C ASN A 10 40.62 -22.76 -54.89
N VAL A 11 41.41 -22.57 -55.92
CA VAL A 11 42.89 -22.62 -55.96
C VAL A 11 43.46 -21.56 -56.91
N GLY A 12 44.47 -20.82 -56.48
CA GLY A 12 45.35 -19.96 -57.26
C GLY A 12 46.79 -20.05 -56.72
N PRO A 13 47.83 -19.93 -57.53
CA PRO A 13 49.22 -20.20 -57.14
C PRO A 13 49.91 -18.95 -56.62
N GLU A 14 49.97 -18.72 -55.30
CA GLU A 14 50.87 -17.75 -54.70
C GLU A 14 51.57 -18.36 -53.49
N ARG A 15 52.79 -17.90 -53.17
CA ARG A 15 53.64 -18.43 -52.08
C ARG A 15 53.02 -18.12 -50.72
N LEU A 16 52.87 -19.13 -49.94
CA LEU A 16 52.22 -19.09 -48.61
C LEU A 16 53.23 -18.76 -47.53
N GLU A 17 52.96 -17.74 -46.71
CA GLU A 17 53.81 -17.33 -45.59
C GLU A 17 53.29 -17.82 -44.24
N ARG A 18 52.00 -18.20 -44.13
CA ARG A 18 51.36 -18.64 -42.88
C ARG A 18 50.50 -19.89 -43.09
N SER A 19 50.48 -20.79 -42.10
CA SER A 19 49.64 -22.01 -42.12
C SER A 19 48.54 -21.93 -41.11
N LEU A 20 47.33 -22.42 -41.46
CA LEU A 20 46.16 -22.51 -40.60
C LEU A 20 45.66 -23.97 -40.50
N PRO A 21 45.30 -24.47 -39.30
CA PRO A 21 44.72 -25.80 -39.15
C PRO A 21 43.40 -25.94 -39.93
N GLN A 22 43.21 -27.08 -40.59
CA GLN A 22 41.99 -27.39 -41.36
C GLN A 22 40.71 -27.29 -40.53
N GLY A 23 40.78 -27.61 -39.24
CA GLY A 23 39.69 -27.53 -38.29
C GLY A 23 39.50 -26.15 -37.63
N ALA A 24 40.27 -25.12 -38.03
CA ALA A 24 40.14 -23.80 -37.42
C ALA A 24 38.72 -23.21 -37.67
N GLU A 25 38.07 -22.78 -36.60
CA GLU A 25 36.76 -22.15 -36.64
C GLU A 25 36.93 -20.65 -37.02
N VAL A 26 36.36 -20.23 -38.13
CA VAL A 26 36.53 -18.88 -38.68
C VAL A 26 36.17 -17.76 -37.71
N HIS A 27 35.14 -17.98 -36.86
CA HIS A 27 34.72 -17.00 -35.86
C HIS A 27 35.67 -16.77 -34.69
N ARG A 28 36.65 -17.66 -34.51
CA ARG A 28 37.72 -17.50 -33.50
C ARG A 28 38.94 -16.77 -34.02
N LEU A 29 39.02 -16.54 -35.31
CA LEU A 29 40.10 -15.79 -35.90
C LEU A 29 39.84 -14.29 -35.81
N ARG A 30 40.89 -13.49 -35.46
CA ARG A 30 40.78 -12.03 -35.42
C ARG A 30 41.16 -11.42 -36.72
N LEU A 31 40.36 -10.42 -37.14
CA LEU A 31 40.59 -9.71 -38.40
C LEU A 31 41.98 -9.00 -38.43
N GLU A 32 42.43 -8.51 -37.28
CA GLU A 32 43.73 -7.83 -37.09
C GLU A 32 44.93 -8.74 -37.29
N ASP A 33 44.73 -10.07 -37.19
CA ASP A 33 45.76 -11.08 -37.36
C ASP A 33 45.86 -11.56 -38.82
N VAL A 34 45.00 -11.08 -39.69
CA VAL A 34 44.91 -11.52 -41.09
C VAL A 34 45.45 -10.43 -42.00
N ASP A 35 46.50 -10.76 -42.72
CA ASP A 35 47.02 -9.94 -43.80
C ASP A 35 46.28 -10.26 -45.11
N GLU A 36 45.55 -9.28 -45.63
CA GLU A 36 44.69 -9.44 -46.82
C GLU A 36 45.47 -9.72 -48.10
N ASP A 37 46.73 -9.32 -48.17
CA ASP A 37 47.60 -9.50 -49.32
C ASP A 37 48.35 -10.83 -49.34
N THR A 38 48.22 -11.61 -48.24
CA THR A 38 48.93 -12.90 -48.02
C THR A 38 47.99 -14.08 -48.36
N THR A 39 48.55 -15.20 -48.85
CA THR A 39 47.86 -16.48 -48.99
C THR A 39 48.25 -17.40 -47.82
N TYR A 40 47.24 -18.02 -47.18
CA TYR A 40 47.41 -18.92 -46.02
C TYR A 40 47.38 -20.37 -46.47
N GLU A 41 48.35 -21.21 -45.98
CA GLU A 41 48.28 -22.67 -46.13
C GLU A 41 47.33 -23.27 -45.15
N ILE A 42 46.48 -24.17 -45.62
CA ILE A 42 45.61 -24.98 -44.77
C ILE A 42 46.28 -26.32 -44.60
N VAL A 43 46.57 -26.71 -43.34
CA VAL A 43 47.24 -27.95 -42.99
C VAL A 43 46.32 -28.88 -42.23
N ASN A 44 46.45 -30.19 -42.39
CA ASN A 44 45.77 -31.21 -41.63
C ASN A 44 46.42 -31.38 -40.26
N ASP A 45 45.88 -32.25 -39.39
CA ASP A 45 46.42 -32.53 -38.08
C ASP A 45 47.82 -33.16 -38.06
N GLN A 46 48.32 -33.58 -39.21
CA GLN A 46 49.66 -34.13 -39.43
C GLN A 46 50.64 -33.10 -39.97
N GLY A 47 50.20 -31.83 -40.17
CA GLY A 47 51.01 -30.73 -40.67
C GLY A 47 51.20 -30.77 -42.21
N GLU A 48 50.49 -31.61 -42.93
CA GLU A 48 50.54 -31.66 -44.37
C GLU A 48 49.57 -30.62 -45.00
N LYS A 49 50.04 -29.97 -46.06
CA LYS A 49 49.23 -28.99 -46.81
C LYS A 49 48.06 -29.67 -47.50
N VAL A 50 46.83 -29.20 -47.15
CA VAL A 50 45.58 -29.73 -47.75
C VAL A 50 44.89 -28.66 -48.64
N GLY A 51 45.35 -27.42 -48.59
CA GLY A 51 44.77 -26.36 -49.43
C GLY A 51 45.40 -25.00 -49.18
N GLU A 52 44.84 -24.00 -49.86
CA GLU A 52 45.26 -22.58 -49.82
C GLU A 52 44.03 -21.66 -49.70
N LEU A 53 44.16 -20.54 -49.00
CA LEU A 53 43.13 -19.52 -48.86
C LEU A 53 43.75 -18.12 -48.93
N ALA A 54 43.28 -17.30 -49.88
CA ALA A 54 43.71 -15.91 -49.96
C ALA A 54 43.28 -15.12 -48.69
N GLY A 55 44.17 -14.28 -48.15
CA GLY A 55 43.93 -13.49 -46.95
C GLY A 55 42.73 -12.57 -47.08
N SER A 56 42.53 -11.96 -48.25
CA SER A 56 41.32 -11.15 -48.54
C SER A 56 40.02 -11.94 -48.42
N ARG A 57 40.04 -13.24 -48.78
CA ARG A 57 38.89 -14.12 -48.64
C ARG A 57 38.71 -14.59 -47.22
N LEU A 58 39.79 -14.85 -46.51
CA LEU A 58 39.73 -15.14 -45.07
C LEU A 58 39.18 -13.95 -44.27
N ALA A 59 39.66 -12.73 -44.51
CA ALA A 59 39.17 -11.51 -43.93
C ALA A 59 37.64 -11.28 -44.20
N PHE A 60 37.22 -11.54 -45.44
CA PHE A 60 35.77 -11.49 -45.82
C PHE A 60 34.95 -12.50 -44.97
N LEU A 61 35.43 -13.72 -44.80
CA LEU A 61 34.72 -14.74 -44.03
C LEU A 61 34.66 -14.41 -42.55
N ILE A 62 35.73 -13.86 -41.97
CA ILE A 62 35.75 -13.40 -40.57
C ILE A 62 34.77 -12.25 -40.35
N ARG A 63 34.76 -11.25 -41.25
CA ARG A 63 33.80 -10.15 -41.25
C ARG A 63 32.36 -10.68 -41.32
N ARG A 64 32.09 -11.62 -42.20
CA ARG A 64 30.75 -12.21 -42.40
C ARG A 64 30.31 -13.05 -41.19
N ALA A 65 31.22 -13.79 -40.57
CA ALA A 65 30.94 -14.52 -39.35
C ALA A 65 30.60 -13.58 -38.16
N ALA A 66 31.35 -12.47 -38.03
CA ALA A 66 31.09 -11.45 -37.04
C ALA A 66 29.74 -10.72 -37.29
N GLU A 67 29.40 -10.47 -38.55
CA GLU A 67 28.08 -9.88 -38.93
C GLU A 67 26.93 -10.81 -38.61
N LEU A 68 27.08 -12.12 -38.77
CA LEU A 68 26.05 -13.12 -38.43
C LEU A 68 25.83 -13.16 -36.91
N ASP A 69 26.90 -13.18 -36.10
CA ASP A 69 26.83 -13.15 -34.66
C ASP A 69 26.22 -11.84 -34.12
N LEU A 70 26.57 -10.71 -34.75
CA LEU A 70 25.98 -9.41 -34.41
C LEU A 70 24.48 -9.36 -34.74
N ASN A 71 24.06 -9.89 -35.86
CA ASN A 71 22.67 -9.94 -36.26
C ASN A 71 21.83 -10.83 -35.29
N GLU A 72 22.37 -11.98 -34.90
CA GLU A 72 21.71 -12.83 -33.89
C GLU A 72 21.55 -12.10 -32.56
N LEU A 73 22.60 -11.43 -32.09
CA LEU A 73 22.56 -10.61 -30.87
C LEU A 73 21.51 -9.51 -30.96
N LEU A 74 21.49 -8.76 -32.08
CA LEU A 74 20.53 -7.66 -32.29
C LEU A 74 19.09 -8.16 -32.40
N ASN A 75 18.85 -9.36 -32.94
CA ASN A 75 17.54 -9.97 -33.03
C ASN A 75 17.06 -10.57 -31.69
N ALA A 76 17.98 -10.93 -30.78
CA ALA A 76 17.63 -11.36 -29.44
C ALA A 76 17.16 -10.20 -28.54
N ILE A 77 17.40 -8.95 -28.93
CA ILE A 77 16.96 -7.76 -28.19
C ILE A 77 15.48 -7.49 -28.47
N GLU A 78 14.68 -7.33 -27.41
CA GLU A 78 13.25 -7.02 -27.51
C GLU A 78 12.98 -5.60 -28.04
N ASP A 79 13.94 -4.68 -27.88
CA ASP A 79 13.84 -3.32 -28.39
C ASP A 79 13.99 -3.31 -29.92
N GLY A 80 13.17 -2.51 -30.59
CA GLY A 80 13.27 -2.32 -32.03
C GLY A 80 14.49 -1.45 -32.39
N ILE A 81 15.30 -1.92 -33.32
CA ILE A 81 16.46 -1.21 -33.82
C ILE A 81 16.27 -0.94 -35.29
N VAL A 82 16.50 0.31 -35.72
CA VAL A 82 16.52 0.71 -37.11
C VAL A 82 17.73 1.62 -37.39
N VAL A 83 18.39 1.43 -38.53
CA VAL A 83 19.55 2.20 -38.95
C VAL A 83 19.26 2.81 -40.32
N LEU A 84 19.55 4.10 -40.44
CA LEU A 84 19.48 4.84 -41.70
C LEU A 84 20.89 5.12 -42.23
N ASP A 85 21.04 5.06 -43.52
CA ASP A 85 22.20 5.57 -44.20
C ASP A 85 22.17 7.12 -44.33
N ARG A 86 23.21 7.72 -44.92
CA ARG A 86 23.31 9.16 -45.09
C ARG A 86 22.18 9.75 -45.97
N SER A 87 21.54 8.95 -46.80
CA SER A 87 20.44 9.38 -47.67
C SER A 87 19.07 9.24 -47.02
N GLY A 88 19.00 8.77 -45.79
CA GLY A 88 17.75 8.54 -45.06
C GLY A 88 17.07 7.21 -45.40
N ARG A 89 17.79 6.28 -46.06
CA ARG A 89 17.27 4.95 -46.39
C ARG A 89 17.55 3.98 -45.27
N ILE A 90 16.62 3.09 -45.02
CA ILE A 90 16.76 2.02 -44.00
C ILE A 90 17.77 0.99 -44.52
N CYS A 91 18.94 0.92 -43.91
CA CYS A 91 19.98 -0.05 -44.24
C CYS A 91 19.99 -1.27 -43.32
N TYR A 92 19.44 -1.16 -42.13
CA TYR A 92 19.30 -2.26 -41.18
C TYR A 92 18.08 -2.07 -40.31
N GLU A 93 17.43 -3.18 -39.96
CA GLU A 93 16.46 -3.29 -38.88
C GLU A 93 16.52 -4.68 -38.26
N ASN A 94 16.19 -4.80 -36.94
CA ASN A 94 16.07 -6.10 -36.33
C ASN A 94 14.60 -6.63 -36.36
N GLU A 95 14.41 -7.90 -36.00
CA GLU A 95 13.07 -8.52 -35.98
C GLU A 95 12.08 -7.80 -35.07
N SER A 96 12.57 -7.28 -33.93
CA SER A 96 11.74 -6.52 -32.98
C SER A 96 11.21 -5.23 -33.60
N TYR A 97 11.98 -4.55 -34.45
CA TYR A 97 11.50 -3.40 -35.23
C TYR A 97 10.28 -3.80 -36.07
N SER A 98 10.46 -4.84 -36.92
CA SER A 98 9.37 -5.35 -37.75
C SER A 98 8.13 -5.73 -37.00
N ARG A 99 8.31 -6.35 -35.79
CA ARG A 99 7.21 -6.76 -34.90
C ARG A 99 6.49 -5.54 -34.30
N ILE A 100 7.22 -4.54 -33.84
CA ILE A 100 6.65 -3.34 -33.24
C ILE A 100 5.90 -2.51 -34.29
N ILE A 101 6.51 -2.30 -35.47
CA ILE A 101 5.92 -1.52 -36.57
C ILE A 101 4.86 -2.30 -37.34
N GLY A 102 4.88 -3.65 -37.26
CA GLY A 102 3.90 -4.50 -37.95
C GLY A 102 4.15 -4.61 -39.47
N VAL A 103 5.34 -4.23 -39.93
CA VAL A 103 5.73 -4.30 -41.37
C VAL A 103 6.93 -5.21 -41.53
N PRO A 104 6.87 -6.25 -42.35
CA PRO A 104 7.99 -7.15 -42.59
C PRO A 104 9.23 -6.45 -43.14
N MET A 105 10.43 -6.80 -42.66
CA MET A 105 11.73 -6.26 -43.03
C MET A 105 11.94 -6.15 -44.56
N ARG A 106 11.52 -7.15 -45.35
CA ARG A 106 11.61 -7.13 -46.82
C ARG A 106 10.86 -5.97 -47.52
N LYS A 107 9.97 -5.30 -46.76
CA LYS A 107 9.19 -4.16 -47.28
C LYS A 107 9.75 -2.80 -46.82
N THR A 108 10.66 -2.79 -45.90
CA THR A 108 11.22 -1.58 -45.23
C THR A 108 12.68 -1.35 -45.63
N ILE A 109 13.51 -2.40 -45.69
CA ILE A 109 14.92 -2.30 -46.05
C ILE A 109 15.08 -1.67 -47.46
N GLY A 110 15.99 -0.72 -47.58
CA GLY A 110 16.29 0.04 -48.79
C GLY A 110 15.29 1.16 -49.10
N ARG A 111 14.18 1.27 -48.35
CA ARG A 111 13.23 2.37 -48.57
C ARG A 111 13.64 3.63 -47.79
N ASP A 112 13.20 4.74 -48.34
CA ASP A 112 13.41 6.05 -47.76
C ASP A 112 12.48 6.24 -46.55
N MET A 113 13.04 6.61 -45.41
CA MET A 113 12.29 6.87 -44.16
C MET A 113 11.33 8.06 -44.34
N HIS A 114 11.65 9.04 -45.17
CA HIS A 114 10.75 10.17 -45.45
C HIS A 114 9.41 9.72 -46.06
N VAL A 115 9.43 8.60 -46.83
CA VAL A 115 8.21 8.05 -47.43
C VAL A 115 7.40 7.23 -46.45
N ILE A 116 8.08 6.54 -45.51
CA ILE A 116 7.44 5.68 -44.52
C ILE A 116 6.85 6.52 -43.38
N GLU A 117 7.64 7.43 -42.83
CA GLU A 117 7.25 8.32 -41.75
C GLU A 117 7.93 9.70 -41.92
N PRO A 118 7.30 10.63 -42.67
CA PRO A 118 7.89 11.95 -42.98
C PRO A 118 8.30 12.75 -41.76
N ASP A 119 7.57 12.57 -40.64
CA ASP A 119 7.81 13.27 -39.36
C ASP A 119 8.77 12.48 -38.42
N ALA A 120 9.48 11.48 -38.94
CA ALA A 120 10.34 10.63 -38.09
C ALA A 120 11.45 11.48 -37.46
N LEU A 121 11.51 11.46 -36.11
CA LEU A 121 12.53 12.20 -35.36
C LEU A 121 13.95 11.75 -35.68
N LEU A 122 14.13 10.53 -36.17
CA LEU A 122 15.41 9.98 -36.60
C LEU A 122 16.01 10.73 -37.78
N LEU A 123 15.17 11.24 -38.71
CA LEU A 123 15.59 12.08 -39.83
C LEU A 123 16.22 13.38 -39.34
N ARG A 124 15.65 14.00 -38.31
CA ARG A 124 16.23 15.21 -37.72
C ARG A 124 17.59 14.93 -37.04
N VAL A 125 17.78 13.75 -36.46
CA VAL A 125 19.08 13.34 -35.88
C VAL A 125 20.11 13.16 -37.02
N LEU A 126 19.69 12.60 -38.16
CA LEU A 126 20.52 12.45 -39.34
C LEU A 126 20.97 13.82 -39.91
N GLU A 127 20.07 14.80 -39.96
CA GLU A 127 20.33 16.15 -40.46
C GLU A 127 21.19 16.98 -39.51
N THR A 128 20.87 16.94 -38.19
CA THR A 128 21.51 17.84 -37.22
C THR A 128 22.74 17.25 -36.56
N GLY A 129 22.95 15.91 -36.65
CA GLY A 129 24.02 15.21 -35.94
C GLY A 129 23.87 15.23 -34.41
N THR A 130 22.69 15.61 -33.88
CA THR A 130 22.47 15.75 -32.46
C THR A 130 21.63 14.58 -31.93
N PRO A 131 22.08 13.84 -30.91
CA PRO A 131 21.32 12.76 -30.33
C PRO A 131 19.98 13.27 -29.76
N ALA A 132 18.93 12.43 -29.83
CA ALA A 132 17.61 12.76 -29.30
C ALA A 132 17.00 11.58 -28.55
N ALA A 133 16.15 11.88 -27.56
CA ALA A 133 15.40 10.88 -26.82
C ALA A 133 13.96 11.33 -26.57
N ARG A 134 13.02 10.38 -26.55
CA ARG A 134 11.62 10.60 -26.19
C ARG A 134 11.15 9.42 -25.34
N LYS A 135 10.71 9.68 -24.12
CA LYS A 135 10.17 8.65 -23.24
C LYS A 135 8.79 8.12 -23.69
N ARG A 136 8.03 8.94 -24.43
CA ARG A 136 6.68 8.62 -24.87
C ARG A 136 6.42 9.34 -26.20
N HIS A 137 6.47 8.61 -27.26
CA HIS A 137 6.17 9.10 -28.60
C HIS A 137 5.12 8.19 -29.24
N ARG A 138 4.12 8.77 -29.87
CA ARG A 138 3.11 8.01 -30.61
C ARG A 138 3.52 7.91 -32.06
N ILE A 139 3.80 6.70 -32.54
CA ILE A 139 3.98 6.42 -33.94
C ILE A 139 2.60 6.45 -34.61
N LYS A 140 2.34 7.47 -35.40
CA LYS A 140 1.00 7.72 -35.98
C LYS A 140 0.57 6.60 -36.93
N SER A 141 1.49 6.05 -37.71
CA SER A 141 1.25 5.01 -38.72
C SER A 141 0.71 3.70 -38.14
N VAL A 142 1.12 3.35 -36.90
CA VAL A 142 0.73 2.10 -36.23
C VAL A 142 -0.06 2.30 -34.93
N GLY A 143 -0.23 3.54 -34.50
CA GLY A 143 -0.99 3.87 -33.30
C GLY A 143 -0.36 3.47 -31.98
N LYS A 144 0.89 3.02 -31.99
CA LYS A 144 1.62 2.55 -30.80
C LYS A 144 2.38 3.66 -30.09
N TYR A 145 2.58 3.50 -28.79
CA TYR A 145 3.46 4.37 -28.01
C TYR A 145 4.80 3.71 -27.79
N VAL A 146 5.88 4.45 -28.11
CA VAL A 146 7.25 3.97 -27.96
C VAL A 146 8.09 4.91 -27.11
N SER A 147 9.03 4.33 -26.38
CA SER A 147 10.14 5.04 -25.76
C SER A 147 11.35 4.87 -26.69
N MET A 148 11.94 5.95 -27.17
CA MET A 148 13.00 5.89 -28.18
C MET A 148 14.21 6.74 -27.82
N ARG A 149 15.37 6.24 -28.23
CA ARG A 149 16.65 6.95 -28.22
C ARG A 149 17.26 6.87 -29.59
N MET A 150 17.76 7.98 -30.08
CA MET A 150 18.26 8.14 -31.44
C MET A 150 19.63 8.76 -31.39
N PHE A 151 20.55 8.26 -32.22
CA PHE A 151 21.94 8.67 -32.25
C PHE A 151 22.42 8.79 -33.69
N PRO A 152 23.29 9.79 -34.00
CA PRO A 152 24.00 9.87 -35.26
C PRO A 152 25.13 8.82 -35.29
N ILE A 153 25.44 8.36 -36.51
CA ILE A 153 26.63 7.55 -36.81
C ILE A 153 27.65 8.47 -37.50
N TRP A 154 28.80 8.62 -36.87
CA TRP A 154 29.89 9.44 -37.41
C TRP A 154 30.92 8.58 -38.12
N ARG A 155 31.38 9.05 -39.29
CA ARG A 155 32.51 8.48 -39.99
C ARG A 155 33.30 9.64 -40.62
N ASP A 156 34.61 9.68 -40.41
CA ASP A 156 35.53 10.71 -40.93
C ASP A 156 35.07 12.16 -40.63
N GLY A 157 34.51 12.38 -39.44
CA GLY A 157 34.06 13.71 -39.01
C GLY A 157 32.72 14.20 -39.61
N ALA A 158 32.08 13.37 -40.44
CA ALA A 158 30.78 13.65 -41.02
C ALA A 158 29.71 12.63 -40.55
N VAL A 159 28.44 13.05 -40.54
CA VAL A 159 27.31 12.15 -40.24
C VAL A 159 27.15 11.19 -41.42
N ALA A 160 27.40 9.90 -41.18
CA ALA A 160 27.30 8.82 -42.15
C ALA A 160 25.95 8.09 -42.12
N GLY A 161 25.20 8.29 -41.02
CA GLY A 161 23.90 7.66 -40.81
C GLY A 161 23.32 8.02 -39.46
N ALA A 162 22.20 7.41 -39.13
CA ALA A 162 21.61 7.53 -37.81
C ALA A 162 20.93 6.21 -37.41
N TYR A 163 20.82 5.93 -36.09
CA TYR A 163 20.09 4.78 -35.62
C TYR A 163 19.16 5.14 -34.47
N SER A 164 18.10 4.35 -34.33
CA SER A 164 17.14 4.45 -33.25
C SER A 164 17.00 3.11 -32.57
N VAL A 165 16.96 3.15 -31.24
CA VAL A 165 16.56 2.04 -30.36
C VAL A 165 15.27 2.46 -29.68
N PHE A 166 14.21 1.67 -29.82
CA PHE A 166 12.93 1.99 -29.22
C PHE A 166 12.19 0.76 -28.69
N ARG A 167 11.47 0.97 -27.63
CA ARG A 167 10.67 -0.03 -26.95
C ARG A 167 9.19 0.30 -27.07
N ASP A 168 8.36 -0.70 -27.35
CA ASP A 168 6.91 -0.57 -27.27
C ASP A 168 6.48 -0.41 -25.81
N VAL A 169 5.89 0.73 -25.48
CA VAL A 169 5.38 1.07 -24.14
C VAL A 169 3.86 1.27 -24.15
N THR A 170 3.17 0.75 -25.14
CA THR A 170 1.72 0.94 -25.33
C THR A 170 0.93 0.38 -24.17
N GLU A 171 1.24 -0.84 -23.75
CA GLU A 171 0.55 -1.50 -22.62
C GLU A 171 0.88 -0.86 -21.29
N LEU A 172 2.15 -0.55 -21.06
CA LEU A 172 2.59 0.18 -19.86
C LEU A 172 1.87 1.53 -19.73
N ASN A 173 1.70 2.21 -20.85
CA ASN A 173 1.01 3.49 -20.90
C ASN A 173 -0.51 3.35 -20.68
N ARG A 174 -1.13 2.25 -21.11
CA ARG A 174 -2.53 1.93 -20.85
C ARG A 174 -2.75 1.65 -19.36
N LEU A 175 -1.92 0.79 -18.77
CA LEU A 175 -1.96 0.46 -17.35
C LEU A 175 -1.73 1.68 -16.47
N GLY A 176 -0.75 2.55 -16.83
CA GLY A 176 -0.52 3.79 -16.11
C GLY A 176 -1.76 4.70 -16.06
N ARG A 177 -2.48 4.85 -17.18
CA ARG A 177 -3.74 5.63 -17.21
C ARG A 177 -4.86 4.99 -16.43
N GLU A 178 -4.92 3.67 -16.40
CA GLU A 178 -5.92 2.93 -15.63
C GLU A 178 -5.69 3.11 -14.12
N VAL A 179 -4.43 3.02 -13.68
CA VAL A 179 -4.04 3.32 -12.29
C VAL A 179 -4.38 4.76 -11.92
N GLU A 180 -4.00 5.74 -12.75
CA GLU A 180 -4.35 7.15 -12.53
C GLU A 180 -5.86 7.35 -12.38
N ARG A 181 -6.65 6.73 -13.25
CA ARG A 181 -8.12 6.82 -13.21
C ARG A 181 -8.70 6.18 -11.94
N VAL A 182 -8.21 4.99 -11.56
CA VAL A 182 -8.67 4.30 -10.33
C VAL A 182 -8.30 5.12 -9.11
N THR A 183 -7.09 5.68 -9.07
CA THR A 183 -6.65 6.54 -7.97
C THR A 183 -7.52 7.79 -7.85
N GLN A 184 -7.81 8.45 -8.97
CA GLN A 184 -8.64 9.65 -9.00
C GLN A 184 -10.08 9.37 -8.53
N VAL A 185 -10.68 8.24 -8.95
CA VAL A 185 -12.00 7.81 -8.47
C VAL A 185 -11.97 7.47 -6.98
N ALA A 186 -10.90 6.82 -6.50
CA ALA A 186 -10.74 6.52 -5.08
C ALA A 186 -10.59 7.79 -4.24
N GLU A 187 -9.83 8.78 -4.70
CA GLU A 187 -9.68 10.09 -4.04
C GLU A 187 -11.00 10.86 -3.99
N GLU A 188 -11.78 10.84 -5.08
CA GLU A 188 -13.08 11.51 -5.14
C GLU A 188 -14.11 10.85 -4.20
N LEU A 189 -14.16 9.51 -4.16
CA LEU A 189 -15.01 8.78 -3.21
C LEU A 189 -14.58 9.01 -1.76
N THR A 190 -13.27 9.07 -1.50
CA THR A 190 -12.73 9.37 -0.17
C THR A 190 -13.10 10.79 0.27
N SER A 191 -12.99 11.77 -0.62
CA SER A 191 -13.39 13.16 -0.38
C SER A 191 -14.90 13.29 -0.07
N GLN A 192 -15.76 12.56 -0.79
CA GLN A 192 -17.20 12.55 -0.52
C GLN A 192 -17.50 11.96 0.86
N LEU A 193 -16.82 10.89 1.27
CA LEU A 193 -16.95 10.30 2.60
C LEU A 193 -16.47 11.26 3.69
N ASP A 194 -15.36 11.98 3.47
CA ASP A 194 -14.85 12.96 4.43
C ASP A 194 -15.82 14.11 4.69
N VAL A 195 -16.50 14.59 3.65
CA VAL A 195 -17.57 15.59 3.80
C VAL A 195 -18.76 15.04 4.58
N GLU A 196 -19.13 13.78 4.35
CA GLU A 196 -20.21 13.12 5.09
C GLU A 196 -19.83 12.90 6.56
N PHE A 197 -18.62 12.42 6.86
CA PHE A 197 -18.14 12.20 8.23
C PHE A 197 -17.92 13.50 9.00
N SER A 198 -17.49 14.58 8.34
CA SER A 198 -17.36 15.90 8.95
C SER A 198 -18.69 16.45 9.49
N ARG A 199 -19.81 16.12 8.84
CA ARG A 199 -21.15 16.46 9.36
C ARG A 199 -21.44 15.84 10.71
N PHE A 200 -20.84 14.67 10.98
CA PHE A 200 -21.03 13.94 12.23
C PHE A 200 -19.94 14.19 13.27
N GLN A 201 -19.01 15.13 12.99
CA GLN A 201 -17.87 15.43 13.85
C GLN A 201 -16.98 14.18 14.13
N MET A 202 -16.95 13.23 13.20
CA MET A 202 -16.13 12.03 13.29
C MET A 202 -14.81 12.28 12.56
N ILE A 203 -13.72 12.27 13.31
CA ILE A 203 -12.38 12.54 12.80
C ILE A 203 -11.59 11.23 12.81
N GLY A 204 -11.05 10.84 11.65
CA GLY A 204 -10.19 9.69 11.49
C GLY A 204 -9.76 9.54 10.05
N GLN A 205 -8.46 9.27 9.86
CA GLN A 205 -7.83 9.02 8.55
C GLN A 205 -7.43 7.56 8.40
N ASP A 206 -7.40 6.81 9.50
CA ASP A 206 -7.05 5.39 9.49
C ASP A 206 -8.02 4.58 8.62
N PRO A 207 -7.51 3.73 7.70
CA PRO A 207 -8.35 2.98 6.76
C PRO A 207 -9.33 2.02 7.43
N GLN A 208 -8.94 1.38 8.55
CA GLN A 208 -9.81 0.46 9.30
C GLN A 208 -10.93 1.24 9.97
N PHE A 209 -10.60 2.39 10.56
CA PHE A 209 -11.58 3.28 11.18
C PHE A 209 -12.57 3.85 10.16
N ARG A 210 -12.11 4.26 8.97
CA ARG A 210 -12.98 4.70 7.86
C ARG A 210 -13.91 3.60 7.36
N ASN A 211 -13.41 2.37 7.23
CA ASN A 211 -14.24 1.23 6.88
C ASN A 211 -15.33 0.98 7.94
N LEU A 212 -14.97 1.10 9.21
CA LEU A 212 -15.94 0.98 10.31
C LEU A 212 -17.01 2.06 10.25
N LEU A 213 -16.65 3.32 9.97
CA LEU A 213 -17.60 4.41 9.77
C LEU A 213 -18.57 4.10 8.59
N SER A 214 -18.05 3.62 7.47
CA SER A 214 -18.88 3.24 6.31
C SER A 214 -19.87 2.12 6.64
N ARG A 215 -19.43 1.12 7.42
CA ARG A 215 -20.30 0.05 7.93
C ARG A 215 -21.37 0.59 8.87
N ALA A 216 -21.03 1.55 9.73
CA ALA A 216 -21.97 2.19 10.64
C ALA A 216 -23.05 2.96 9.86
N VAL A 217 -22.67 3.72 8.82
CA VAL A 217 -23.61 4.44 7.92
C VAL A 217 -24.51 3.46 7.16
N THR A 218 -23.95 2.35 6.69
CA THR A 218 -24.73 1.30 6.01
C THR A 218 -25.76 0.68 6.96
N ALA A 219 -25.35 0.31 8.19
CA ALA A 219 -26.25 -0.21 9.21
C ALA A 219 -27.31 0.81 9.64
N ALA A 220 -26.96 2.10 9.63
CA ALA A 220 -27.88 3.18 9.98
C ALA A 220 -29.16 3.23 9.10
N ARG A 221 -29.07 2.80 7.85
CA ARG A 221 -30.19 2.79 6.89
C ARG A 221 -31.24 1.73 7.20
N THR A 222 -30.99 0.84 8.14
CA THR A 222 -31.90 -0.24 8.58
C THR A 222 -32.29 -0.02 10.03
N ASP A 223 -33.36 -0.72 10.49
CA ASP A 223 -33.74 -0.75 11.91
C ASP A 223 -33.05 -1.86 12.71
N ALA A 224 -32.05 -2.54 12.13
CA ALA A 224 -31.31 -3.58 12.82
C ALA A 224 -30.62 -3.05 14.07
N THR A 225 -30.58 -3.89 15.10
CA THR A 225 -29.84 -3.61 16.33
C THR A 225 -28.34 -3.56 16.05
N VAL A 226 -27.67 -2.54 16.58
CA VAL A 226 -26.21 -2.38 16.42
C VAL A 226 -25.54 -2.51 17.78
N LEU A 227 -24.52 -3.37 17.87
CA LEU A 227 -23.70 -3.54 19.06
C LEU A 227 -22.32 -2.92 18.84
N ILE A 228 -22.04 -1.82 19.53
CA ILE A 228 -20.79 -1.09 19.45
C ILE A 228 -19.86 -1.61 20.56
N ARG A 229 -18.70 -2.14 20.18
CA ARG A 229 -17.67 -2.63 21.12
C ARG A 229 -16.44 -1.75 21.07
N GLY A 230 -15.75 -1.66 22.17
CA GLY A 230 -14.48 -0.95 22.25
C GLY A 230 -14.18 -0.46 23.65
N GLU A 231 -12.91 -0.15 23.88
CA GLU A 231 -12.42 0.36 25.15
C GLU A 231 -13.11 1.65 25.58
N ASN A 232 -12.92 2.02 26.85
CA ASN A 232 -13.44 3.30 27.35
C ASN A 232 -12.75 4.47 26.66
N GLY A 233 -13.55 5.47 26.25
CA GLY A 233 -13.03 6.67 25.63
C GLY A 233 -12.71 6.59 24.13
N VAL A 234 -12.99 5.45 23.43
CA VAL A 234 -12.75 5.32 21.97
C VAL A 234 -13.72 6.10 21.10
N GLY A 235 -14.89 6.53 21.66
CA GLY A 235 -15.91 7.29 20.97
C GLY A 235 -17.20 6.51 20.65
N LYS A 236 -17.57 5.49 21.46
CA LYS A 236 -18.81 4.67 21.28
C LYS A 236 -20.07 5.53 21.14
N GLU A 237 -20.23 6.57 21.97
CA GLU A 237 -21.36 7.49 21.90
C GLU A 237 -21.41 8.29 20.59
N GLY A 238 -20.24 8.67 20.05
CA GLY A 238 -20.12 9.33 18.75
C GLY A 238 -20.66 8.44 17.61
N PHE A 239 -20.31 7.15 17.62
CA PHE A 239 -20.85 6.16 16.68
C PHE A 239 -22.37 5.98 16.82
N ALA A 240 -22.90 5.93 18.04
CA ALA A 240 -24.35 5.85 18.25
C ALA A 240 -25.07 7.07 17.70
N LYS A 241 -24.53 8.28 17.90
CA LYS A 241 -25.05 9.53 17.30
C LYS A 241 -24.98 9.50 15.78
N LEU A 242 -23.86 9.06 15.19
CA LEU A 242 -23.71 8.89 13.76
C LEU A 242 -24.79 7.96 13.19
N ILE A 243 -24.99 6.79 13.81
CA ILE A 243 -26.00 5.80 13.38
C ILE A 243 -27.39 6.40 13.42
N HIS A 244 -27.73 7.13 14.47
CA HIS A 244 -29.03 7.82 14.56
C HIS A 244 -29.19 8.88 13.47
N GLN A 245 -28.20 9.77 13.32
CA GLN A 245 -28.25 10.89 12.37
C GLN A 245 -28.24 10.45 10.90
N ALA A 246 -27.59 9.32 10.59
CA ALA A 246 -27.59 8.72 9.25
C ALA A 246 -28.82 7.83 8.98
N SER A 247 -29.74 7.67 9.96
CA SER A 247 -30.91 6.80 9.86
C SER A 247 -32.16 7.53 9.33
N PRO A 248 -33.20 6.78 8.91
CA PRO A 248 -34.52 7.36 8.65
C PRO A 248 -35.16 8.06 9.86
N ARG A 249 -34.72 7.69 11.08
CA ARG A 249 -35.17 8.23 12.37
C ARG A 249 -34.43 9.48 12.83
N ARG A 250 -33.57 10.10 12.01
CA ARG A 250 -32.70 11.24 12.35
C ARG A 250 -33.38 12.46 12.96
N ASN A 251 -34.65 12.66 12.62
CA ASN A 251 -35.47 13.77 13.12
C ASN A 251 -36.39 13.35 14.30
N ARG A 252 -36.18 12.16 14.85
CA ARG A 252 -36.90 11.58 15.96
C ARG A 252 -36.06 11.63 17.23
N PRO A 253 -36.62 11.34 18.41
CA PRO A 253 -35.86 11.36 19.65
C PRO A 253 -34.63 10.43 19.63
N PHE A 254 -33.51 10.91 20.15
CA PHE A 254 -32.34 10.11 20.49
C PHE A 254 -32.15 10.14 21.99
N ILE A 255 -32.48 9.05 22.64
CA ILE A 255 -32.41 8.92 24.10
C ILE A 255 -31.21 8.09 24.49
N THR A 256 -30.39 8.60 25.41
CA THR A 256 -29.19 7.91 25.91
C THR A 256 -29.42 7.43 27.32
N VAL A 257 -29.00 6.21 27.59
CA VAL A 257 -29.02 5.59 28.93
C VAL A 257 -27.66 4.94 29.15
N ASN A 258 -26.98 5.34 30.23
CA ASN A 258 -25.78 4.65 30.68
C ASN A 258 -26.17 3.67 31.81
N CYS A 259 -26.08 2.36 31.54
CA CYS A 259 -26.53 1.32 32.44
C CYS A 259 -25.70 1.25 33.73
N SER A 260 -24.41 1.59 33.67
CA SER A 260 -23.52 1.60 34.82
C SER A 260 -23.73 2.80 35.76
N ALA A 261 -24.30 3.89 35.25
CA ALA A 261 -24.50 5.13 36.00
C ALA A 261 -25.80 5.12 36.85
N ILE A 262 -26.71 4.19 36.58
CA ILE A 262 -28.02 4.10 37.27
C ILE A 262 -27.95 3.03 38.34
N PRO A 263 -28.28 3.34 39.61
CA PRO A 263 -28.38 2.31 40.65
C PRO A 263 -29.34 1.19 40.27
N GLU A 264 -29.00 -0.06 40.59
CA GLU A 264 -29.78 -1.24 40.24
C GLU A 264 -31.27 -1.14 40.66
N SER A 265 -31.53 -0.54 41.81
CA SER A 265 -32.89 -0.31 42.34
C SER A 265 -33.74 0.70 41.54
N LEU A 266 -33.09 1.53 40.69
CA LEU A 266 -33.77 2.58 39.94
C LEU A 266 -33.79 2.29 38.45
N ILE A 267 -32.97 1.39 37.94
CA ILE A 267 -32.81 1.16 36.47
C ILE A 267 -34.12 0.72 35.83
N GLU A 268 -34.93 -0.08 36.53
CA GLU A 268 -36.25 -0.53 36.05
C GLU A 268 -37.19 0.65 35.88
N SER A 269 -37.32 1.49 36.90
CA SER A 269 -38.18 2.66 36.86
C SER A 269 -37.74 3.73 35.87
N GLU A 270 -36.42 3.82 35.63
CA GLU A 270 -35.88 4.74 34.60
C GLU A 270 -36.14 4.22 33.17
N LEU A 271 -35.90 2.94 32.89
CA LEU A 271 -36.07 2.35 31.58
C LEU A 271 -37.55 2.22 31.19
N PHE A 272 -38.37 1.62 32.06
CA PHE A 272 -39.73 1.20 31.73
C PHE A 272 -40.81 2.12 32.30
N GLY A 273 -40.46 2.96 33.27
CA GLY A 273 -41.41 3.85 33.90
C GLY A 273 -42.32 3.15 34.97
N TYR A 274 -43.18 3.93 35.59
CA TYR A 274 -44.10 3.44 36.58
C TYR A 274 -45.43 4.22 36.61
N GLU A 275 -46.50 3.58 37.02
CA GLU A 275 -47.80 4.21 37.24
C GLU A 275 -47.89 4.83 38.67
N GLU A 276 -48.85 5.75 38.82
CA GLU A 276 -49.12 6.37 40.14
C GLU A 276 -49.51 5.31 41.17
N GLY A 277 -48.91 5.38 42.34
CA GLY A 277 -49.20 4.45 43.45
C GLY A 277 -48.55 3.07 43.38
N SER A 278 -47.69 2.80 42.40
CA SER A 278 -47.01 1.50 42.23
C SER A 278 -46.03 1.13 43.33
N PHE A 279 -45.52 2.11 44.10
CA PHE A 279 -44.67 1.92 45.29
C PHE A 279 -44.72 3.14 46.22
N THR A 280 -44.25 2.97 47.45
CA THR A 280 -44.18 4.06 48.44
C THR A 280 -43.17 5.12 47.95
N GLY A 281 -43.67 6.32 47.61
CA GLY A 281 -42.86 7.40 47.03
C GLY A 281 -43.05 7.63 45.52
N ALA A 282 -43.92 6.86 44.84
CA ALA A 282 -44.31 7.11 43.47
C ALA A 282 -44.91 8.52 43.33
N LYS A 283 -44.43 9.27 42.32
CA LYS A 283 -44.97 10.63 42.04
C LYS A 283 -46.41 10.55 41.57
N LYS A 284 -47.23 11.57 41.95
CA LYS A 284 -48.58 11.75 41.38
C LYS A 284 -48.46 11.90 39.85
N GLY A 285 -49.18 11.07 39.10
CA GLY A 285 -49.12 11.02 37.64
C GLY A 285 -48.09 10.04 37.06
N GLY A 286 -47.39 9.27 37.92
CA GLY A 286 -46.41 8.27 37.46
C GLY A 286 -45.12 8.86 36.84
N LYS A 287 -44.42 8.05 36.05
CA LYS A 287 -43.21 8.47 35.29
C LYS A 287 -43.12 7.72 33.96
N LEU A 288 -42.89 8.48 32.88
CA LEU A 288 -42.56 7.89 31.61
C LEU A 288 -41.19 7.28 31.60
N GLY A 289 -41.08 6.06 31.10
CA GLY A 289 -39.79 5.38 30.91
C GLY A 289 -38.99 5.88 29.71
N LYS A 290 -37.69 5.57 29.67
CA LYS A 290 -36.79 5.93 28.56
C LYS A 290 -37.28 5.32 27.24
N PHE A 291 -37.87 4.13 27.23
CA PHE A 291 -38.43 3.51 26.05
C PHE A 291 -39.62 4.34 25.48
N GLU A 292 -40.50 4.83 26.34
CA GLU A 292 -41.60 5.69 25.90
C GLU A 292 -41.11 7.04 25.36
N LEU A 293 -40.08 7.62 26.03
CA LEU A 293 -39.45 8.86 25.56
C LEU A 293 -38.72 8.69 24.22
N ALA A 294 -38.28 7.48 23.90
CA ALA A 294 -37.61 7.14 22.65
C ALA A 294 -38.62 6.73 21.54
N GLN A 295 -39.92 6.81 21.76
CA GLN A 295 -40.95 6.36 20.81
C GLN A 295 -40.73 6.92 19.41
N GLY A 296 -40.74 6.06 18.40
CA GLY A 296 -40.47 6.38 17.00
C GLY A 296 -39.02 6.74 16.67
N GLY A 297 -38.14 6.76 17.70
CA GLY A 297 -36.76 7.19 17.61
C GLY A 297 -35.74 6.09 17.89
N THR A 298 -34.67 6.45 18.57
CA THR A 298 -33.54 5.56 18.87
C THR A 298 -33.19 5.63 20.37
N LEU A 299 -33.06 4.47 21.02
CA LEU A 299 -32.53 4.36 22.38
C LEU A 299 -31.10 3.82 22.31
N PHE A 300 -30.18 4.59 22.85
CA PHE A 300 -28.79 4.20 23.00
C PHE A 300 -28.55 3.70 24.43
N LEU A 301 -28.16 2.42 24.55
CA LEU A 301 -27.82 1.76 25.80
C LEU A 301 -26.29 1.67 25.90
N ASP A 302 -25.69 2.54 26.68
CA ASP A 302 -24.26 2.49 26.96
C ASP A 302 -23.94 1.56 28.12
N GLU A 303 -22.81 0.87 28.04
CA GLU A 303 -22.33 -0.13 29.00
C GLU A 303 -23.40 -1.20 29.31
N VAL A 304 -23.98 -1.80 28.25
CA VAL A 304 -25.05 -2.81 28.38
C VAL A 304 -24.58 -4.08 29.13
N GLY A 305 -23.27 -4.35 29.16
CA GLY A 305 -22.67 -5.45 29.91
C GLY A 305 -22.86 -5.34 31.46
N ASP A 306 -23.11 -4.12 31.95
CA ASP A 306 -23.37 -3.85 33.37
C ASP A 306 -24.85 -3.94 33.76
N MET A 307 -25.73 -4.30 32.81
CA MET A 307 -27.16 -4.40 33.08
C MET A 307 -27.47 -5.61 33.93
N PRO A 308 -28.29 -5.45 35.05
CA PRO A 308 -28.70 -6.56 35.91
C PRO A 308 -29.51 -7.64 35.13
N LEU A 309 -29.35 -8.91 35.49
CA LEU A 309 -30.00 -10.05 34.81
C LEU A 309 -31.52 -9.92 34.67
N LEU A 310 -32.19 -9.36 35.66
CA LEU A 310 -33.65 -9.12 35.62
C LEU A 310 -33.98 -8.13 34.46
N MET A 311 -33.20 -7.07 34.33
CA MET A 311 -33.39 -6.07 33.29
C MET A 311 -33.06 -6.59 31.91
N GLN A 312 -32.07 -7.50 31.79
CA GLN A 312 -31.78 -8.18 30.53
C GLN A 312 -32.99 -8.97 30.00
N SER A 313 -33.75 -9.61 30.92
CA SER A 313 -34.99 -10.33 30.53
C SER A 313 -36.07 -9.39 30.00
N LYS A 314 -36.25 -8.23 30.65
CA LYS A 314 -37.20 -7.22 30.18
C LYS A 314 -36.78 -6.57 28.85
N LEU A 315 -35.47 -6.27 28.69
CA LEU A 315 -34.92 -5.77 27.43
C LEU A 315 -35.12 -6.78 26.29
N LEU A 316 -34.95 -8.08 26.55
CA LEU A 316 -35.16 -9.13 25.56
C LEU A 316 -36.61 -9.12 25.05
N ARG A 317 -37.60 -8.97 25.94
CA ARG A 317 -39.02 -8.86 25.55
C ARG A 317 -39.24 -7.66 24.63
N VAL A 318 -38.69 -6.49 24.95
CA VAL A 318 -38.80 -5.32 24.08
C VAL A 318 -38.21 -5.59 22.67
N LEU A 319 -37.05 -6.26 22.60
CA LEU A 319 -36.41 -6.59 21.32
C LEU A 319 -37.14 -7.66 20.51
N GLN A 320 -37.98 -8.49 21.15
CA GLN A 320 -38.76 -9.56 20.51
C GLN A 320 -40.18 -9.17 20.19
N GLU A 321 -40.85 -8.53 21.13
CA GLU A 321 -42.30 -8.27 21.10
C GLU A 321 -42.61 -6.80 20.77
N GLY A 322 -41.66 -5.88 20.96
CA GLY A 322 -41.89 -4.45 20.77
C GLY A 322 -42.77 -3.85 21.87
N GLU A 323 -42.79 -4.46 23.07
CA GLU A 323 -43.64 -4.05 24.18
C GLU A 323 -42.85 -3.87 25.46
N ILE A 324 -43.27 -2.96 26.30
CA ILE A 324 -42.74 -2.74 27.65
C ILE A 324 -43.79 -3.05 28.71
N GLU A 325 -43.30 -3.58 29.86
CA GLU A 325 -44.07 -3.80 31.06
C GLU A 325 -43.76 -2.70 32.09
N LYS A 326 -44.70 -1.80 32.33
CA LYS A 326 -44.58 -0.73 33.34
C LYS A 326 -44.76 -1.23 34.75
N ILE A 327 -44.03 -0.66 35.69
CA ILE A 327 -44.23 -1.00 37.11
C ILE A 327 -45.62 -0.53 37.54
N GLY A 328 -46.43 -1.46 38.08
CA GLY A 328 -47.77 -1.21 38.59
C GLY A 328 -48.85 -1.18 37.53
N ARG A 329 -48.56 -1.57 36.28
CA ARG A 329 -49.55 -1.72 35.21
C ARG A 329 -49.63 -3.18 34.74
N GLU A 330 -50.85 -3.68 34.57
CA GLU A 330 -51.08 -5.07 34.13
C GLU A 330 -50.97 -5.20 32.59
N GLU A 331 -51.23 -4.13 31.85
CA GLU A 331 -51.19 -4.14 30.37
C GLU A 331 -49.84 -3.69 29.82
N ASN A 332 -49.33 -4.43 28.86
CA ASN A 332 -48.13 -4.05 28.13
C ASN A 332 -48.36 -2.80 27.26
N VAL A 333 -47.30 -2.00 27.10
CA VAL A 333 -47.32 -0.80 26.24
C VAL A 333 -46.45 -1.06 25.01
N ALA A 334 -47.06 -0.98 23.81
CA ALA A 334 -46.33 -1.14 22.58
C ALA A 334 -45.38 0.05 22.33
N VAL A 335 -44.16 -0.25 21.96
CA VAL A 335 -43.11 0.74 21.67
C VAL A 335 -42.43 0.43 20.34
N ASP A 336 -42.25 1.46 19.52
CA ASP A 336 -41.45 1.41 18.29
C ASP A 336 -40.11 2.17 18.54
N VAL A 337 -39.09 1.44 18.95
CA VAL A 337 -37.78 2.04 19.30
C VAL A 337 -36.66 1.24 18.68
N ARG A 338 -35.78 1.91 17.92
CA ARG A 338 -34.55 1.32 17.45
C ARG A 338 -33.54 1.26 18.58
N ILE A 339 -32.90 0.11 18.77
CA ILE A 339 -31.85 -0.07 19.81
C ILE A 339 -30.46 0.00 19.21
N VAL A 340 -29.61 0.81 19.85
CA VAL A 340 -28.15 0.82 19.65
C VAL A 340 -27.54 0.54 21.02
N ALA A 341 -26.75 -0.51 21.15
CA ALA A 341 -26.10 -0.90 22.41
C ALA A 341 -24.59 -0.71 22.32
N ALA A 342 -23.96 -0.37 23.44
CA ALA A 342 -22.50 -0.27 23.53
C ALA A 342 -21.96 -0.94 24.79
N THR A 343 -20.74 -1.46 24.71
CA THR A 343 -20.04 -2.04 25.85
C THR A 343 -18.52 -2.06 25.63
N ASN A 344 -17.77 -2.02 26.73
CA ASN A 344 -16.34 -2.29 26.78
C ASN A 344 -16.04 -3.73 27.27
N GLN A 345 -17.06 -4.47 27.74
CA GLN A 345 -16.88 -5.79 28.31
C GLN A 345 -16.98 -6.90 27.25
N PRO A 346 -16.25 -8.01 27.41
CA PRO A 346 -16.38 -9.19 26.56
C PRO A 346 -17.67 -9.94 26.90
N LEU A 347 -18.77 -9.63 26.18
CA LEU A 347 -20.09 -10.21 26.47
C LEU A 347 -20.11 -11.74 26.39
N GLU A 348 -19.28 -12.34 25.53
CA GLU A 348 -19.13 -13.78 25.38
C GLU A 348 -18.68 -14.42 26.71
N GLU A 349 -17.69 -13.85 27.36
CA GLU A 349 -17.21 -14.31 28.68
C GLU A 349 -18.28 -14.13 29.79
N LEU A 350 -19.02 -13.01 29.72
CA LEU A 350 -20.13 -12.78 30.64
C LEU A 350 -21.28 -13.80 30.45
N VAL A 351 -21.50 -14.26 29.22
CA VAL A 351 -22.47 -15.33 28.91
C VAL A 351 -21.99 -16.65 29.53
N GLU A 352 -20.73 -17.01 29.37
CA GLU A 352 -20.13 -18.22 29.98
C GLU A 352 -20.23 -18.18 31.53
N GLN A 353 -20.00 -17.00 32.11
CA GLN A 353 -20.11 -16.76 33.54
C GLN A 353 -21.57 -16.66 34.04
N ARG A 354 -22.57 -16.78 33.15
CA ARG A 354 -24.00 -16.59 33.43
C ARG A 354 -24.37 -15.21 34.01
N ARG A 355 -23.54 -14.21 33.75
CA ARG A 355 -23.77 -12.80 34.11
C ARG A 355 -24.48 -12.04 33.04
N PHE A 356 -24.47 -12.57 31.79
CA PHE A 356 -25.22 -12.06 30.67
C PHE A 356 -25.99 -13.20 30.01
N ARG A 357 -27.22 -12.94 29.57
CA ARG A 357 -28.08 -13.95 28.93
C ARG A 357 -27.65 -14.19 27.50
N ALA A 358 -27.52 -15.43 27.09
CA ALA A 358 -27.14 -15.82 25.73
C ALA A 358 -28.17 -15.37 24.67
N ASP A 359 -29.48 -15.49 25.00
CA ASP A 359 -30.57 -15.09 24.10
C ASP A 359 -30.56 -13.58 23.82
N LEU A 360 -30.32 -12.74 24.82
CA LEU A 360 -30.17 -11.30 24.67
C LEU A 360 -28.90 -10.96 23.85
N TYR A 361 -27.79 -11.64 24.13
CA TYR A 361 -26.57 -11.44 23.39
C TYR A 361 -26.77 -11.61 21.88
N TYR A 362 -27.39 -12.71 21.44
CA TYR A 362 -27.65 -12.94 20.02
C TYR A 362 -28.63 -11.92 19.42
N ARG A 363 -29.55 -11.39 20.20
CA ARG A 363 -30.51 -10.38 19.73
C ARG A 363 -29.89 -8.99 19.63
N LEU A 364 -28.89 -8.66 20.46
CA LEU A 364 -28.13 -7.41 20.39
C LEU A 364 -27.04 -7.48 19.33
N ASN A 365 -26.39 -8.62 19.13
CA ASN A 365 -25.23 -8.80 18.25
C ASN A 365 -25.61 -9.07 16.78
N VAL A 366 -26.57 -8.29 16.24
CA VAL A 366 -26.98 -8.40 14.83
C VAL A 366 -25.96 -7.71 13.92
N VAL A 367 -25.57 -6.49 14.24
CA VAL A 367 -24.54 -5.76 13.51
C VAL A 367 -23.45 -5.35 14.52
N PRO A 368 -22.37 -6.15 14.65
CA PRO A 368 -21.24 -5.78 15.52
C PRO A 368 -20.36 -4.73 14.86
N LEU A 369 -20.03 -3.68 15.62
CA LEU A 369 -19.05 -2.65 15.26
C LEU A 369 -17.99 -2.56 16.37
N SER A 370 -16.76 -3.01 16.08
CA SER A 370 -15.65 -2.95 17.01
C SER A 370 -14.76 -1.75 16.71
N ILE A 371 -14.72 -0.78 17.63
CA ILE A 371 -13.92 0.44 17.47
C ILE A 371 -12.49 0.13 17.99
N PRO A 372 -11.46 0.26 17.12
CA PRO A 372 -10.09 0.04 17.54
C PRO A 372 -9.66 1.12 18.55
N PRO A 373 -8.83 0.76 19.53
CA PRO A 373 -8.23 1.71 20.46
C PRO A 373 -7.28 2.68 19.70
N LEU A 374 -7.04 3.85 20.29
CA LEU A 374 -6.29 4.93 19.63
C LEU A 374 -4.84 4.51 19.28
N ARG A 375 -4.22 3.64 20.07
CA ARG A 375 -2.88 3.07 19.81
C ARG A 375 -2.80 2.23 18.53
N GLU A 376 -3.91 1.67 18.05
CA GLU A 376 -3.99 0.88 16.81
C GLU A 376 -4.29 1.76 15.57
N ARG A 377 -4.65 3.04 15.78
CA ARG A 377 -4.92 4.04 14.73
C ARG A 377 -4.07 5.30 14.94
N GLN A 378 -2.76 5.12 14.96
CA GLN A 378 -1.80 6.20 15.24
C GLN A 378 -1.93 7.39 14.27
N GLY A 379 -2.35 7.14 13.03
CA GLY A 379 -2.61 8.19 12.04
C GLY A 379 -3.71 9.18 12.44
N ASP A 380 -4.57 8.82 13.41
CA ASP A 380 -5.67 9.67 13.86
C ASP A 380 -5.27 10.56 15.05
N ILE A 381 -4.13 10.28 15.73
CA ILE A 381 -3.73 10.99 16.94
C ILE A 381 -3.54 12.49 16.69
N LEU A 382 -2.72 12.87 15.70
CA LEU A 382 -2.46 14.27 15.41
C LEU A 382 -3.68 15.00 14.85
N PRO A 383 -4.44 14.46 13.88
CA PRO A 383 -5.69 15.09 13.44
C PRO A 383 -6.68 15.35 14.57
N LEU A 384 -6.83 14.40 15.51
CA LEU A 384 -7.66 14.59 16.69
C LEU A 384 -7.07 15.65 17.64
N ALA A 385 -5.76 15.62 17.87
CA ALA A 385 -5.09 16.60 18.73
C ALA A 385 -5.25 18.04 18.19
N TYR A 386 -5.04 18.24 16.88
CA TYR A 386 -5.25 19.54 16.25
C TYR A 386 -6.71 19.99 16.31
N HIS A 387 -7.65 19.10 16.05
CA HIS A 387 -9.07 19.43 16.18
C HIS A 387 -9.44 19.88 17.61
N PHE A 388 -8.95 19.17 18.64
CA PHE A 388 -9.19 19.58 20.01
C PHE A 388 -8.46 20.87 20.35
N LEU A 389 -7.25 21.09 19.84
CA LEU A 389 -6.50 22.30 20.01
C LEU A 389 -7.26 23.52 19.46
N ASP A 390 -7.75 23.43 18.22
CA ASP A 390 -8.53 24.51 17.59
C ASP A 390 -9.80 24.81 18.40
N ARG A 391 -10.53 23.74 18.77
CA ARG A 391 -11.75 23.87 19.58
C ARG A 391 -11.50 24.52 20.94
N TYR A 392 -10.40 24.20 21.62
CA TYR A 392 -10.09 24.77 22.93
C TYR A 392 -9.44 26.14 22.83
N ASN A 393 -8.70 26.44 21.77
CA ASN A 393 -8.24 27.79 21.45
C ASN A 393 -9.44 28.73 21.29
N GLU A 394 -10.44 28.32 20.52
CA GLU A 394 -11.68 29.10 20.36
C GLU A 394 -12.42 29.28 21.70
N LYS A 395 -12.62 28.14 22.44
CA LYS A 395 -13.34 28.17 23.73
C LYS A 395 -12.70 29.07 24.78
N TYR A 396 -11.37 29.04 24.87
CA TYR A 396 -10.60 29.81 25.87
C TYR A 396 -9.97 31.07 25.34
N GLN A 397 -10.27 31.47 24.08
CA GLN A 397 -9.72 32.64 23.41
C GLN A 397 -8.19 32.70 23.45
N LYS A 398 -7.55 31.58 23.14
CA LYS A 398 -6.10 31.41 23.07
C LYS A 398 -5.67 31.10 21.62
N SER A 399 -4.36 31.19 21.36
CA SER A 399 -3.73 30.89 20.06
C SER A 399 -2.56 29.91 20.26
N ALA A 400 -2.72 28.94 21.15
CA ALA A 400 -1.70 27.95 21.44
C ALA A 400 -1.45 27.05 20.23
N ALA A 401 -0.19 26.73 19.95
CA ALA A 401 0.23 25.78 18.92
C ALA A 401 1.00 24.60 19.54
N LEU A 402 0.97 23.43 18.92
CA LEU A 402 1.77 22.29 19.36
C LEU A 402 3.20 22.42 18.84
N SER A 403 4.20 22.35 19.73
CA SER A 403 5.59 22.20 19.33
C SER A 403 5.84 20.86 18.66
N ARG A 404 6.93 20.74 17.89
CA ARG A 404 7.36 19.48 17.29
C ARG A 404 7.61 18.40 18.36
N GLY A 405 8.16 18.78 19.52
CA GLY A 405 8.39 17.89 20.65
C GLY A 405 7.09 17.37 21.25
N ALA A 406 6.08 18.25 21.41
CA ALA A 406 4.75 17.89 21.89
C ALA A 406 4.06 16.94 20.92
N ALA A 407 4.09 17.20 19.61
CA ALA A 407 3.51 16.33 18.60
C ALA A 407 4.15 14.91 18.62
N GLN A 408 5.46 14.83 18.79
CA GLN A 408 6.16 13.55 18.91
C GLN A 408 5.80 12.79 20.20
N ALA A 409 5.66 13.48 21.31
CA ALA A 409 5.22 12.88 22.57
C ALA A 409 3.80 12.31 22.47
N LEU A 410 2.89 13.03 21.80
CA LEU A 410 1.52 12.54 21.54
C LEU A 410 1.52 11.25 20.70
N LEU A 411 2.36 11.14 19.68
CA LEU A 411 2.45 9.95 18.81
C LEU A 411 3.06 8.75 19.52
N SER A 412 3.96 8.95 20.48
CA SER A 412 4.66 7.88 21.18
C SER A 412 3.92 7.35 22.41
N TYR A 413 2.79 7.94 22.79
CA TYR A 413 2.02 7.54 23.97
C TYR A 413 0.90 6.53 23.62
N ASP A 414 0.65 5.54 24.48
CA ASP A 414 -0.28 4.43 24.20
C ASP A 414 -1.78 4.77 24.36
N TRP A 415 -2.08 5.90 24.97
CA TRP A 415 -3.45 6.40 25.16
C TRP A 415 -4.41 5.38 25.83
N PRO A 416 -4.13 4.89 27.04
CA PRO A 416 -5.00 3.90 27.72
C PRO A 416 -6.44 4.41 27.94
N GLY A 417 -6.65 5.73 28.03
CA GLY A 417 -7.98 6.36 28.05
C GLY A 417 -8.46 6.84 26.68
N ASN A 418 -7.78 6.43 25.62
CA ASN A 418 -8.14 6.68 24.23
C ASN A 418 -8.40 8.18 23.93
N VAL A 419 -9.39 8.47 23.08
CA VAL A 419 -9.73 9.84 22.64
C VAL A 419 -10.13 10.74 23.81
N ARG A 420 -10.78 10.19 24.84
CA ARG A 420 -11.16 10.97 26.04
C ARG A 420 -9.92 11.48 26.79
N GLN A 421 -8.89 10.64 26.92
CA GLN A 421 -7.63 11.04 27.53
C GLN A 421 -6.89 12.08 26.67
N LEU A 422 -6.82 11.86 25.35
CA LEU A 422 -6.22 12.82 24.42
C LEU A 422 -6.90 14.18 24.50
N GLN A 423 -8.23 14.19 24.49
CA GLN A 423 -9.04 15.40 24.63
C GLN A 423 -8.71 16.15 25.91
N ASN A 424 -8.70 15.47 27.06
CA ASN A 424 -8.40 16.08 28.36
C ASN A 424 -6.95 16.58 28.44
N CYS A 425 -6.00 15.85 27.83
CA CYS A 425 -4.59 16.24 27.76
C CYS A 425 -4.42 17.56 26.99
N ILE A 426 -5.04 17.68 25.81
CA ILE A 426 -4.98 18.91 25.01
C ILE A 426 -5.72 20.06 25.72
N GLU A 427 -6.90 19.82 26.30
CA GLU A 427 -7.63 20.86 27.07
C GLU A 427 -6.78 21.41 28.21
N SER A 428 -6.17 20.52 29.02
CA SER A 428 -5.28 20.91 30.11
C SER A 428 -4.07 21.71 29.62
N ALA A 429 -3.43 21.22 28.53
CA ALA A 429 -2.28 21.90 27.95
C ALA A 429 -2.63 23.32 27.46
N VAL A 430 -3.77 23.49 26.77
CA VAL A 430 -4.25 24.82 26.34
C VAL A 430 -4.54 25.73 27.55
N ILE A 431 -5.19 25.22 28.59
CA ILE A 431 -5.51 25.99 29.79
C ILE A 431 -4.23 26.47 30.47
N LEU A 432 -3.26 25.58 30.65
CA LEU A 432 -2.00 25.86 31.38
C LEU A 432 -0.95 26.60 30.52
N CYS A 433 -1.10 26.58 29.20
CA CYS A 433 -0.19 27.28 28.31
C CYS A 433 -0.26 28.78 28.56
N GLY A 434 0.84 29.34 29.09
CA GLY A 434 1.03 30.80 29.27
C GLY A 434 1.75 31.47 28.09
N GLN A 435 2.19 30.69 27.12
CA GLN A 435 2.90 31.10 25.91
C GLN A 435 2.09 30.68 24.67
N GLU A 436 2.56 31.04 23.48
CA GLU A 436 1.89 30.64 22.23
C GLU A 436 2.17 29.19 21.83
N GLU A 437 3.14 28.52 22.47
CA GLU A 437 3.57 27.17 22.10
C GLU A 437 3.48 26.19 23.27
N ILE A 438 2.79 25.06 23.03
CA ILE A 438 2.67 23.92 23.96
C ILE A 438 3.88 22.99 23.77
N ASP A 439 4.71 22.87 24.81
CA ASP A 439 5.84 21.94 24.85
C ASP A 439 5.41 20.56 25.41
N SER A 440 6.24 19.53 25.16
CA SER A 440 6.03 18.16 25.65
C SER A 440 5.89 18.07 27.17
N THR A 441 6.52 18.97 27.92
CA THR A 441 6.43 19.03 29.39
C THR A 441 5.07 19.50 29.91
N MET A 442 4.30 20.22 29.09
CA MET A 442 2.96 20.71 29.41
C MET A 442 1.89 19.64 29.16
N LEU A 443 2.24 18.57 28.47
CA LEU A 443 1.34 17.45 28.24
C LEU A 443 1.28 16.58 29.50
N SER A 444 0.12 16.50 30.12
CA SER A 444 -0.13 15.61 31.26
C SER A 444 -0.21 14.15 30.83
N LEU A 445 0.87 13.64 30.27
CA LEU A 445 1.03 12.23 29.92
C LEU A 445 1.41 11.50 31.22
N GLY A 446 0.62 10.49 31.63
CA GLY A 446 0.97 9.64 32.76
C GLY A 446 2.31 8.93 32.53
N PRO A 447 2.89 8.30 33.55
CA PRO A 447 4.15 7.57 33.38
C PRO A 447 3.99 6.56 32.24
N ALA A 448 4.85 6.71 31.23
CA ALA A 448 4.95 5.74 30.14
C ALA A 448 5.14 4.35 30.75
N ARG A 449 4.39 3.35 30.32
CA ARG A 449 4.67 1.97 30.74
C ARG A 449 6.14 1.70 30.44
N ALA A 450 6.90 1.33 31.47
CA ALA A 450 8.28 0.89 31.35
C ALA A 450 8.30 -0.35 30.44
N GLY A 451 8.55 -0.13 29.14
CA GLY A 451 8.55 -1.20 28.12
C GLY A 451 8.81 -0.70 26.70
N CYS A 452 8.61 0.59 26.42
CA CYS A 452 9.04 1.24 25.17
C CYS A 452 9.74 2.56 25.53
N GLU A 453 11.01 2.49 25.80
CA GLU A 453 11.85 3.69 25.76
C GLU A 453 11.79 4.23 24.31
N PRO A 454 11.34 5.50 24.09
CA PRO A 454 11.62 6.13 22.81
C PRO A 454 13.14 6.18 22.65
N PRO A 455 13.69 6.05 21.45
CA PRO A 455 15.09 6.29 21.26
C PRO A 455 15.34 7.76 21.59
N THR A 456 15.72 8.04 22.82
CA THR A 456 16.30 9.32 23.22
C THR A 456 17.50 9.55 22.31
N ALA A 457 17.39 10.48 21.39
CA ALA A 457 18.50 11.06 20.65
C ALA A 457 19.37 11.88 21.65
N GLY A 458 19.88 11.21 22.66
CA GLY A 458 20.70 11.76 23.70
C GLY A 458 21.47 10.64 24.38
N GLN A 459 22.71 10.42 23.93
CA GLN A 459 23.71 9.54 24.56
C GLN A 459 23.41 8.03 24.60
N ARG A 460 23.16 7.42 23.43
CA ARG A 460 23.65 6.06 23.25
C ARG A 460 25.17 6.18 23.11
N ASN A 461 25.91 5.75 24.11
CA ASN A 461 27.31 5.37 23.92
C ASN A 461 27.30 4.23 22.91
N TYR A 462 27.38 4.59 21.63
CA TYR A 462 27.60 3.61 20.57
C TYR A 462 28.96 2.97 20.83
N GLY A 463 29.00 1.67 20.97
CA GLY A 463 30.20 0.91 20.90
C GLY A 463 30.88 1.08 19.54
N THR A 464 31.93 0.37 19.27
CA THR A 464 32.52 0.33 17.94
C THR A 464 31.49 -0.16 16.91
N LEU A 465 31.59 0.25 15.66
CA LEU A 465 30.72 -0.20 14.55
C LEU A 465 30.62 -1.74 14.52
N ARG A 466 31.70 -2.44 14.89
CA ARG A 466 31.73 -3.90 14.96
C ARG A 466 30.83 -4.45 16.08
N GLU A 467 30.79 -3.82 17.23
CA GLU A 467 29.95 -4.22 18.37
C GLU A 467 28.47 -3.96 18.10
N GLU A 468 28.15 -2.82 17.51
CA GLU A 468 26.76 -2.48 17.16
C GLU A 468 26.22 -3.38 16.03
N THR A 469 27.06 -3.70 15.04
CA THR A 469 26.69 -4.65 13.97
C THR A 469 26.45 -6.04 14.56
N ALA A 470 27.33 -6.52 15.45
CA ALA A 470 27.16 -7.81 16.10
C ALA A 470 25.92 -7.87 17.02
N ARG A 471 25.56 -6.75 17.65
CA ARG A 471 24.34 -6.63 18.47
C ARG A 471 23.10 -6.71 17.59
N PHE A 472 23.07 -6.00 16.47
CA PHE A 472 21.96 -6.02 15.52
C PHE A 472 21.80 -7.41 14.87
N GLU A 473 22.90 -8.03 14.44
CA GLU A 473 22.89 -9.38 13.87
C GLU A 473 22.30 -10.41 14.87
N ARG A 474 22.68 -10.35 16.13
CA ARG A 474 22.13 -11.23 17.18
C ARG A 474 20.63 -11.00 17.42
N GLN A 475 20.17 -9.75 17.31
CA GLN A 475 18.75 -9.43 17.45
C GLN A 475 17.91 -10.03 16.29
N VAL A 476 18.42 -9.93 15.05
CA VAL A 476 17.80 -10.54 13.87
C VAL A 476 17.78 -12.06 13.98
N LEU A 477 18.91 -12.68 14.40
CA LEU A 477 19.01 -14.13 14.58
C LEU A 477 17.99 -14.65 15.62
N ARG A 478 17.78 -13.93 16.74
CA ARG A 478 16.77 -14.27 17.75
C ARG A 478 15.35 -14.19 17.22
N ALA A 479 15.02 -13.09 16.56
CA ALA A 479 13.67 -12.89 16.02
C ALA A 479 13.29 -13.98 15.01
N VAL A 480 14.23 -14.33 14.10
CA VAL A 480 13.99 -15.38 13.10
C VAL A 480 13.95 -16.78 13.74
N LEU A 481 14.75 -17.04 14.76
CA LEU A 481 14.73 -18.32 15.49
C LEU A 481 13.39 -18.53 16.20
N GLU A 482 12.82 -17.49 16.81
CA GLU A 482 11.48 -17.52 17.40
C GLU A 482 10.39 -17.78 16.34
N GLN A 483 10.45 -17.13 15.18
CA GLN A 483 9.53 -17.36 14.07
C GLN A 483 9.59 -18.79 13.51
N CYS A 484 10.77 -19.41 13.53
CA CYS A 484 10.99 -20.79 13.09
C CYS A 484 10.80 -21.83 14.23
N GLY A 485 10.10 -21.48 15.31
CA GLY A 485 9.78 -22.42 16.40
C GLY A 485 11.02 -23.00 17.11
N GLY A 486 12.15 -22.29 17.09
CA GLY A 486 13.41 -22.72 17.72
C GLY A 486 14.31 -23.60 16.83
N SER A 487 13.92 -23.87 15.58
CA SER A 487 14.73 -24.66 14.64
C SER A 487 15.85 -23.77 14.03
N ARG A 488 17.09 -24.01 14.45
CA ARG A 488 18.27 -23.30 13.95
C ARG A 488 18.57 -23.58 12.48
N GLU A 489 18.17 -24.73 12.00
CA GLU A 489 18.36 -25.14 10.60
C GLU A 489 17.43 -24.35 9.68
N GLU A 490 16.15 -24.25 10.03
CA GLU A 490 15.18 -23.47 9.31
C GLU A 490 15.49 -21.96 9.39
N ALA A 491 15.92 -21.47 10.53
CA ALA A 491 16.33 -20.10 10.72
C ALA A 491 17.52 -19.72 9.84
N ALA A 492 18.56 -20.59 9.74
CA ALA A 492 19.70 -20.39 8.85
C ALA A 492 19.27 -20.37 7.38
N LYS A 493 18.38 -21.26 6.97
CA LYS A 493 17.83 -21.33 5.61
C LYS A 493 16.98 -20.10 5.28
N HIS A 494 16.18 -19.63 6.23
CA HIS A 494 15.36 -18.43 6.09
C HIS A 494 16.20 -17.16 5.89
N LEU A 495 17.33 -17.08 6.61
CA LEU A 495 18.29 -15.97 6.50
C LEU A 495 19.28 -16.10 5.33
N GLY A 496 19.23 -17.17 4.55
CA GLY A 496 20.12 -17.40 3.42
C GLY A 496 21.59 -17.60 3.82
N ILE A 497 21.88 -18.06 5.05
CA ILE A 497 23.23 -18.28 5.56
C ILE A 497 23.46 -19.76 5.88
N SER A 498 24.75 -20.18 5.87
CA SER A 498 25.08 -21.55 6.27
C SER A 498 24.83 -21.76 7.78
N GLN A 499 24.48 -22.98 8.20
CA GLN A 499 24.36 -23.34 9.61
C GLN A 499 25.61 -22.98 10.42
N ARG A 500 26.80 -23.21 9.84
CA ARG A 500 28.08 -22.83 10.46
C ARG A 500 28.19 -21.31 10.70
N THR A 501 27.72 -20.51 9.76
CA THR A 501 27.68 -19.04 9.89
C THR A 501 26.68 -18.61 10.96
N PHE A 502 25.52 -19.28 11.04
CA PHE A 502 24.53 -19.03 12.07
C PHE A 502 25.08 -19.29 13.46
N TYR A 503 25.71 -20.45 13.69
CA TYR A 503 26.33 -20.80 14.98
C TYR A 503 27.43 -19.83 15.40
N ARG A 504 28.35 -19.49 14.50
CA ARG A 504 29.42 -18.54 14.77
C ARG A 504 28.89 -17.16 15.22
N LYS A 505 27.85 -16.65 14.54
CA LYS A 505 27.25 -15.36 14.88
C LYS A 505 26.35 -15.42 16.12
N TRP A 506 25.84 -16.59 16.45
CA TRP A 506 25.05 -16.82 17.66
C TRP A 506 25.93 -16.89 18.92
N GLU A 507 27.06 -17.56 18.85
CA GLU A 507 27.99 -17.77 19.97
C GLU A 507 28.93 -16.60 20.22
N GLY A 508 29.10 -15.70 19.27
CA GLY A 508 29.75 -14.40 19.52
C GLY A 508 31.27 -14.37 19.38
N ASP A 509 31.84 -15.14 18.43
CA ASP A 509 33.24 -14.97 17.98
C ASP A 509 33.39 -13.81 17.01
#